data_18168ee25c2bb96115ac0b565ad503d5
#
_entry.id   18168ee25c2bb96115ac0b565ad503d5
#
_cell.length_a   1.000
_cell.length_b   1.000
_cell.length_c   1.000
_cell.angle_alpha   90.00
_cell.angle_beta   90.00
_cell.angle_gamma   90.00
#
_symmetry.space_group_name_H-M   'P 1'
#
loop_
_entity.id
_entity.type
_entity.pdbx_description
1 polymer ?
#
loop_
_entity_poly.entity_id
_entity_poly.type
_entity_poly.pdbx_seq_one_letter_code
_entity_poly.pdbx_strand_id
1 'polypeptide(L)'
;MFFISRNFQYIDTYYPEIGGVPENENLEERFITNHQSMKRHLRQAIRESVVRVVTVTIARPLAVAMIRQIAQLIGNEAKYSGTLRTMHIIGIEEGPPGLFSGLVPQMVGEVIVIFGTAALVFAAERAFVHSGMYEKKDEKSVKEVEDLRKFTNLAIPFVVNAFGYPYNVVSTVMAVAGSGLAVSFLPYAPTFVNWHSAWDYLTPFGLKRGARLFLREQCGAVSVGVDQQLYANNTHFTKL
;
A
#
# COMPACT_ATOMS: atom_id res chain seq x y z
N MET A 1 6.75 6.82 12.49
CA MET A 1 7.78 6.07 11.77
C MET A 1 9.17 6.24 12.39
N PHE A 2 9.71 7.43 12.48
CA PHE A 2 11.05 7.72 13.03
C PHE A 2 11.30 7.16 14.44
N PHE A 3 10.34 7.29 15.35
CA PHE A 3 10.48 6.81 16.74
C PHE A 3 10.64 5.28 16.85
N ILE A 4 9.83 4.52 16.11
CA ILE A 4 9.88 3.05 16.14
C ILE A 4 11.17 2.55 15.49
N SER A 5 11.58 3.14 14.38
CA SER A 5 12.84 2.83 13.71
C SER A 5 14.04 3.08 14.62
N ARG A 6 14.02 4.16 15.42
CA ARG A 6 15.07 4.48 16.40
C ARG A 6 15.14 3.47 17.54
N ASN A 7 13.99 2.95 17.97
CA ASN A 7 13.97 1.89 18.99
C ASN A 7 14.58 0.58 18.49
N PHE A 8 14.35 0.21 17.23
CA PHE A 8 15.05 -0.95 16.66
C PHE A 8 16.56 -0.74 16.57
N GLN A 9 17.00 0.45 16.18
CA GLN A 9 18.41 0.79 16.15
C GLN A 9 19.04 0.74 17.56
N TYR A 10 18.32 1.21 18.59
CA TYR A 10 18.74 1.09 19.99
C TYR A 10 18.90 -0.37 20.43
N ILE A 11 17.91 -1.23 20.10
CA ILE A 11 17.96 -2.66 20.40
C ILE A 11 19.17 -3.31 19.72
N ASP A 12 19.44 -2.99 18.47
CA ASP A 12 20.60 -3.53 17.73
C ASP A 12 21.93 -3.12 18.36
N THR A 13 22.02 -1.89 18.85
CA THR A 13 23.25 -1.36 19.43
C THR A 13 23.54 -1.94 20.81
N TYR A 14 22.50 -2.03 21.67
CA TYR A 14 22.68 -2.41 23.06
C TYR A 14 22.34 -3.88 23.36
N TYR A 15 21.54 -4.50 22.53
CA TYR A 15 21.06 -5.88 22.70
C TYR A 15 21.11 -6.67 21.36
N PRO A 16 22.31 -6.86 20.77
CA PRO A 16 22.44 -7.47 19.46
C PRO A 16 21.86 -8.89 19.38
N GLU A 17 21.93 -9.65 20.48
CA GLU A 17 21.35 -11.00 20.53
C GLU A 17 19.82 -10.97 20.42
N ILE A 18 19.15 -10.05 21.14
CA ILE A 18 17.70 -9.85 21.08
C ILE A 18 17.30 -9.24 19.74
N GLY A 19 18.11 -8.31 19.23
CA GLY A 19 17.92 -7.69 17.91
C GLY A 19 18.10 -8.68 16.76
N GLY A 20 18.72 -9.85 17.00
CA GLY A 20 19.04 -10.84 15.98
C GLY A 20 20.00 -10.31 14.93
N VAL A 21 20.94 -9.44 15.35
CA VAL A 21 21.99 -8.87 14.47
C VAL A 21 22.91 -10.00 14.02
N PRO A 22 23.05 -10.27 12.72
CA PRO A 22 23.99 -11.28 12.27
C PRO A 22 25.43 -10.78 12.47
N GLU A 23 26.34 -11.68 12.84
CA GLU A 23 27.78 -11.37 13.04
C GLU A 23 28.41 -10.68 11.84
N ASN A 24 27.84 -10.86 10.66
CA ASN A 24 28.36 -10.37 9.37
C ASN A 24 27.51 -9.22 8.78
N GLU A 25 26.77 -8.45 9.60
CA GLU A 25 25.86 -7.41 9.10
C GLU A 25 26.57 -6.31 8.29
N ASN A 26 27.82 -6.03 8.60
CA ASN A 26 28.64 -5.01 7.94
C ASN A 26 29.41 -5.51 6.72
N LEU A 27 29.36 -6.82 6.41
CA LEU A 27 30.04 -7.37 5.25
C LEU A 27 29.22 -7.12 3.98
N GLU A 28 29.92 -6.90 2.87
CA GLU A 28 29.28 -6.80 1.57
C GLU A 28 28.64 -8.12 1.17
N GLU A 29 27.57 -8.05 0.38
CA GLU A 29 26.79 -9.21 -0.07
C GLU A 29 27.61 -10.31 -0.77
N ARG A 30 28.75 -9.94 -1.39
CA ARG A 30 29.65 -10.87 -2.06
C ARG A 30 30.40 -11.82 -1.09
N PHE A 31 30.55 -11.44 0.17
CA PHE A 31 31.30 -12.21 1.16
C PHE A 31 30.45 -13.07 2.10
N ILE A 32 29.12 -12.93 2.01
CA ILE A 32 28.20 -13.64 2.88
C ILE A 32 27.51 -14.79 2.14
N THR A 33 27.18 -15.85 2.89
CA THR A 33 26.47 -17.01 2.34
C THR A 33 25.03 -16.69 2.00
N ASN A 34 24.42 -17.45 1.09
CA ASN A 34 23.02 -17.27 0.71
C ASN A 34 22.07 -17.30 1.93
N HIS A 35 22.35 -18.18 2.90
CA HIS A 35 21.54 -18.30 4.11
C HIS A 35 21.65 -17.05 5.02
N GLN A 36 22.85 -16.48 5.15
CA GLN A 36 23.06 -15.26 5.92
C GLN A 36 22.39 -14.05 5.27
N SER A 37 22.54 -13.91 3.96
CA SER A 37 21.86 -12.87 3.19
C SER A 37 20.34 -12.96 3.31
N MET A 38 19.78 -14.16 3.18
CA MET A 38 18.33 -14.36 3.35
C MET A 38 17.86 -13.97 4.76
N LYS A 39 18.59 -14.35 5.81
CA LYS A 39 18.25 -13.94 7.19
C LYS A 39 18.28 -12.42 7.35
N ARG A 40 19.26 -11.74 6.74
CA ARG A 40 19.40 -10.29 6.76
C ARG A 40 18.18 -9.59 6.14
N HIS A 41 17.81 -9.99 4.91
CA HIS A 41 16.66 -9.42 4.21
C HIS A 41 15.33 -9.73 4.92
N LEU A 42 15.18 -10.96 5.44
CA LEU A 42 13.99 -11.35 6.18
C LEU A 42 13.84 -10.54 7.49
N ARG A 43 14.92 -10.37 8.25
CA ARG A 43 14.93 -9.55 9.47
C ARG A 43 14.51 -8.11 9.16
N GLN A 44 15.08 -7.53 8.11
CA GLN A 44 14.74 -6.18 7.70
C GLN A 44 13.27 -6.08 7.27
N ALA A 45 12.76 -7.03 6.48
CA ALA A 45 11.37 -7.06 6.05
C ALA A 45 10.39 -7.16 7.23
N ILE A 46 10.68 -8.01 8.23
CA ILE A 46 9.86 -8.12 9.44
C ILE A 46 9.82 -6.78 10.20
N ARG A 47 10.97 -6.15 10.41
CA ARG A 47 11.03 -4.86 11.12
C ARG A 47 10.29 -3.75 10.38
N GLU A 48 10.50 -3.66 9.08
CA GLU A 48 9.82 -2.69 8.24
C GLU A 48 8.30 -2.93 8.24
N SER A 49 7.86 -4.18 8.19
CA SER A 49 6.45 -4.53 8.29
C SER A 49 5.82 -4.11 9.62
N VAL A 50 6.50 -4.33 10.74
CA VAL A 50 6.02 -3.87 12.07
C VAL A 50 5.88 -2.36 12.10
N VAL A 51 6.92 -1.64 11.67
CA VAL A 51 6.90 -0.16 11.60
C VAL A 51 5.75 0.32 10.72
N ARG A 52 5.58 -0.32 9.56
CA ARG A 52 4.56 0.06 8.58
C ARG A 52 3.15 -0.18 9.10
N VAL A 53 2.89 -1.36 9.67
CA VAL A 53 1.58 -1.72 10.25
C VAL A 53 1.17 -0.74 11.34
N VAL A 54 2.08 -0.43 12.28
CA VAL A 54 1.79 0.55 13.34
C VAL A 54 1.53 1.94 12.76
N THR A 55 2.35 2.37 11.80
CA THR A 55 2.18 3.69 11.14
C THR A 55 0.85 3.79 10.41
N VAL A 56 0.49 2.77 9.64
CA VAL A 56 -0.78 2.71 8.91
C VAL A 56 -1.96 2.72 9.87
N THR A 57 -1.89 1.96 10.96
CA THR A 57 -2.97 1.91 11.97
C THR A 57 -3.21 3.28 12.61
N ILE A 58 -2.14 3.98 13.02
CA ILE A 58 -2.26 5.32 13.63
C ILE A 58 -2.77 6.35 12.61
N ALA A 59 -2.32 6.26 11.36
CA ALA A 59 -2.69 7.21 10.31
C ALA A 59 -4.08 6.93 9.70
N ARG A 60 -4.66 5.75 9.92
CA ARG A 60 -5.88 5.31 9.23
C ARG A 60 -7.06 6.26 9.40
N PRO A 61 -7.40 6.78 10.59
CA PRO A 61 -8.51 7.70 10.76
C PRO A 61 -8.40 8.96 9.88
N LEU A 62 -7.18 9.50 9.80
CA LEU A 62 -6.90 10.67 8.95
C LEU A 62 -7.04 10.30 7.47
N ALA A 63 -6.54 9.13 7.07
CA ALA A 63 -6.63 8.65 5.69
C ALA A 63 -8.09 8.46 5.25
N VAL A 64 -8.94 7.85 6.09
CA VAL A 64 -10.36 7.67 5.80
C VAL A 64 -11.06 9.03 5.66
N ALA A 65 -10.78 9.97 6.56
CA ALA A 65 -11.34 11.32 6.47
C ALA A 65 -10.94 12.00 5.14
N MET A 66 -9.68 11.91 4.74
CA MET A 66 -9.20 12.49 3.47
C MET A 66 -9.84 11.80 2.26
N ILE A 67 -9.94 10.47 2.25
CA ILE A 67 -10.56 9.70 1.16
C ILE A 67 -12.01 10.14 0.97
N ARG A 68 -12.79 10.29 2.06
CA ARG A 68 -14.19 10.74 1.99
C ARG A 68 -14.32 12.18 1.53
N GLN A 69 -13.41 13.07 1.95
CA GLN A 69 -13.39 14.45 1.45
C GLN A 69 -13.09 14.50 -0.05
N ILE A 70 -12.23 13.65 -0.56
CA ILE A 70 -11.97 13.55 -2.01
C ILE A 70 -13.19 12.94 -2.71
N ALA A 71 -13.78 11.89 -2.15
CA ALA A 71 -14.92 11.19 -2.74
C ALA A 71 -16.14 12.10 -2.89
N GLN A 72 -16.43 12.99 -1.93
CA GLN A 72 -17.54 13.93 -2.03
C GLN A 72 -17.43 14.91 -3.19
N LEU A 73 -16.20 15.21 -3.68
CA LEU A 73 -16.03 16.10 -4.82
C LEU A 73 -16.64 15.51 -6.10
N ILE A 74 -16.67 14.18 -6.21
CA ILE A 74 -17.25 13.46 -7.35
C ILE A 74 -18.77 13.72 -7.41
N GLY A 75 -19.46 13.71 -6.24
CA GLY A 75 -20.87 13.96 -6.12
C GLY A 75 -21.26 15.44 -6.01
N ASN A 76 -20.28 16.35 -6.01
CA ASN A 76 -20.46 17.76 -5.71
C ASN A 76 -21.23 17.99 -4.40
N GLU A 77 -20.91 17.22 -3.37
CA GLU A 77 -21.53 17.23 -2.06
C GLU A 77 -20.70 18.03 -1.06
N ALA A 78 -21.33 18.50 0.02
CA ALA A 78 -20.67 19.33 1.03
C ALA A 78 -20.79 18.74 2.45
N LYS A 79 -20.86 17.41 2.59
CA LYS A 79 -21.04 16.71 3.87
C LYS A 79 -19.81 16.87 4.78
N TYR A 80 -18.61 16.72 4.22
CA TYR A 80 -17.35 16.68 4.96
C TYR A 80 -16.56 17.97 4.76
N SER A 81 -16.46 18.79 5.81
CA SER A 81 -15.71 20.05 5.77
C SER A 81 -14.59 20.03 6.81
N GLY A 82 -13.33 19.94 6.37
CA GLY A 82 -12.17 19.87 7.25
C GLY A 82 -11.96 18.51 7.93
N THR A 83 -10.70 18.13 8.12
CA THR A 83 -10.33 16.77 8.53
C THR A 83 -10.85 16.37 9.91
N LEU A 84 -10.69 17.23 10.91
CA LEU A 84 -11.13 16.94 12.28
C LEU A 84 -12.66 16.83 12.38
N ARG A 85 -13.37 17.73 11.70
CA ARG A 85 -14.84 17.68 11.65
C ARG A 85 -15.33 16.42 10.93
N THR A 86 -14.66 16.02 9.86
CA THR A 86 -14.96 14.77 9.15
C THR A 86 -14.77 13.56 10.07
N MET A 87 -13.66 13.49 10.80
CA MET A 87 -13.43 12.40 11.77
C MET A 87 -14.51 12.36 12.85
N HIS A 88 -14.94 13.51 13.35
CA HIS A 88 -16.01 13.62 14.35
C HIS A 88 -17.36 13.12 13.77
N ILE A 89 -17.72 13.53 12.55
CA ILE A 89 -18.93 13.06 11.87
C ILE A 89 -18.90 11.54 11.71
N ILE A 90 -17.79 10.98 11.21
CA ILE A 90 -17.62 9.53 11.03
C ILE A 90 -17.75 8.81 12.38
N GLY A 91 -17.14 9.36 13.43
CA GLY A 91 -17.21 8.79 14.77
C GLY A 91 -18.63 8.76 15.34
N ILE A 92 -19.49 9.74 15.02
CA ILE A 92 -20.89 9.78 15.46
C ILE A 92 -21.76 8.84 14.61
N GLU A 93 -21.60 8.86 13.28
CA GLU A 93 -22.47 8.11 12.36
C GLU A 93 -22.17 6.60 12.32
N GLU A 94 -20.88 6.23 12.33
CA GLU A 94 -20.42 4.85 12.11
C GLU A 94 -19.63 4.29 13.30
N GLY A 95 -19.29 5.14 14.26
CA GLY A 95 -18.44 4.77 15.39
C GLY A 95 -16.97 4.55 15.02
N PRO A 96 -16.18 3.98 15.97
CA PRO A 96 -14.77 3.66 15.73
C PRO A 96 -14.52 2.78 14.51
N PRO A 97 -15.36 1.75 14.19
CA PRO A 97 -15.16 0.93 12.99
C PRO A 97 -15.13 1.74 11.70
N GLY A 98 -15.91 2.81 11.58
CA GLY A 98 -15.91 3.68 10.41
C GLY A 98 -14.57 4.36 10.17
N LEU A 99 -13.88 4.81 11.23
CA LEU A 99 -12.57 5.44 11.17
C LEU A 99 -11.45 4.46 10.75
N PHE A 100 -11.63 3.17 11.02
CA PHE A 100 -10.68 2.12 10.68
C PHE A 100 -11.13 1.28 9.48
N SER A 101 -12.16 1.72 8.76
CA SER A 101 -12.67 1.02 7.59
C SER A 101 -11.57 0.80 6.54
N GLY A 102 -11.47 -0.44 6.02
CA GLY A 102 -10.45 -0.85 5.05
C GLY A 102 -9.01 -0.90 5.58
N LEU A 103 -8.79 -0.90 6.91
CA LEU A 103 -7.46 -1.03 7.51
C LEU A 103 -6.82 -2.38 7.17
N VAL A 104 -7.55 -3.48 7.32
CA VAL A 104 -7.01 -4.83 7.13
C VAL A 104 -6.46 -5.05 5.72
N PRO A 105 -7.20 -4.80 4.63
CA PRO A 105 -6.64 -4.97 3.29
C PRO A 105 -5.44 -4.04 3.05
N GLN A 106 -5.43 -2.83 3.58
CA GLN A 106 -4.26 -1.96 3.45
C GLN A 106 -3.03 -2.56 4.13
N MET A 107 -3.17 -3.07 5.36
CA MET A 107 -2.06 -3.71 6.08
C MET A 107 -1.53 -4.93 5.32
N VAL A 108 -2.43 -5.78 4.82
CA VAL A 108 -2.06 -6.96 4.01
C VAL A 108 -1.30 -6.53 2.76
N GLY A 109 -1.81 -5.54 2.03
CA GLY A 109 -1.15 -5.01 0.84
C GLY A 109 0.26 -4.47 1.10
N GLU A 110 0.44 -3.70 2.18
CA GLU A 110 1.74 -3.17 2.59
C GLU A 110 2.73 -4.28 2.95
N VAL A 111 2.30 -5.29 3.71
CA VAL A 111 3.15 -6.44 4.06
C VAL A 111 3.56 -7.23 2.83
N ILE A 112 2.64 -7.49 1.89
CA ILE A 112 2.94 -8.16 0.62
C ILE A 112 4.00 -7.38 -0.17
N VAL A 113 3.88 -6.06 -0.24
CA VAL A 113 4.85 -5.21 -0.95
C VAL A 113 6.22 -5.26 -0.28
N ILE A 114 6.30 -5.20 1.05
CA ILE A 114 7.57 -5.24 1.78
C ILE A 114 8.26 -6.59 1.58
N PHE A 115 7.57 -7.70 1.82
CA PHE A 115 8.16 -9.03 1.64
C PHE A 115 8.49 -9.34 0.19
N GLY A 116 7.62 -8.95 -0.75
CA GLY A 116 7.87 -9.09 -2.18
C GLY A 116 9.11 -8.32 -2.64
N THR A 117 9.27 -7.09 -2.16
CA THR A 117 10.46 -6.27 -2.43
C THR A 117 11.72 -6.92 -1.85
N ALA A 118 11.68 -7.35 -0.58
CA ALA A 118 12.81 -8.02 0.06
C ALA A 118 13.22 -9.31 -0.68
N ALA A 119 12.24 -10.12 -1.10
CA ALA A 119 12.50 -11.35 -1.84
C ALA A 119 13.14 -11.09 -3.22
N LEU A 120 12.64 -10.11 -3.97
CA LEU A 120 13.21 -9.76 -5.28
C LEU A 120 14.58 -9.08 -5.17
N VAL A 121 14.79 -8.24 -4.17
CA VAL A 121 16.12 -7.65 -3.92
C VAL A 121 17.10 -8.74 -3.55
N PHE A 122 16.76 -9.66 -2.65
CA PHE A 122 17.59 -10.82 -2.32
C PHE A 122 17.92 -11.65 -3.56
N ALA A 123 16.93 -11.95 -4.40
CA ALA A 123 17.14 -12.73 -5.63
C ALA A 123 18.07 -12.01 -6.60
N ALA A 124 17.91 -10.70 -6.78
CA ALA A 124 18.76 -9.89 -7.64
C ALA A 124 20.21 -9.82 -7.12
N GLU A 125 20.42 -9.57 -5.84
CA GLU A 125 21.75 -9.56 -5.21
C GLU A 125 22.45 -10.92 -5.37
N ARG A 126 21.74 -12.03 -5.18
CA ARG A 126 22.30 -13.37 -5.39
C ARG A 126 22.60 -13.64 -6.87
N ALA A 127 21.77 -13.17 -7.78
CA ALA A 127 22.04 -13.28 -9.21
C ALA A 127 23.32 -12.52 -9.59
N PHE A 128 23.53 -11.31 -9.06
CA PHE A 128 24.77 -10.55 -9.29
C PHE A 128 26.01 -11.26 -8.74
N VAL A 129 25.94 -11.85 -7.54
CA VAL A 129 27.03 -12.63 -6.96
C VAL A 129 27.35 -13.87 -7.81
N HIS A 130 26.33 -14.65 -8.19
CA HIS A 130 26.52 -15.88 -8.97
C HIS A 130 26.93 -15.64 -10.43
N SER A 131 26.62 -14.49 -11.02
CA SER A 131 27.04 -14.14 -12.39
C SER A 131 28.52 -13.79 -12.51
N GLY A 132 29.25 -13.71 -11.38
CA GLY A 132 30.68 -13.33 -11.39
C GLY A 132 30.94 -11.87 -11.80
N MET A 133 29.91 -11.04 -11.85
CA MET A 133 30.06 -9.63 -12.22
C MET A 133 30.95 -8.85 -11.25
N TYR A 134 31.06 -9.29 -10.01
CA TYR A 134 31.95 -8.71 -9.00
C TYR A 134 33.41 -9.13 -9.14
N GLU A 135 33.73 -10.17 -9.93
CA GLU A 135 35.11 -10.65 -10.13
C GLU A 135 35.87 -9.87 -11.20
N LYS A 136 35.17 -9.12 -12.04
CA LYS A 136 35.80 -8.26 -13.05
C LYS A 136 36.46 -7.06 -12.38
N LYS A 137 37.79 -7.02 -12.41
CA LYS A 137 38.64 -5.97 -11.78
C LYS A 137 38.70 -4.63 -12.52
N ASP A 138 38.06 -4.50 -13.68
CA ASP A 138 38.09 -3.27 -14.45
C ASP A 138 37.19 -2.21 -13.81
N GLU A 139 37.72 -1.03 -13.60
CA GLU A 139 37.04 0.12 -12.96
C GLU A 139 35.72 0.48 -13.66
N LYS A 140 35.63 0.29 -14.97
CA LYS A 140 34.42 0.47 -15.77
C LYS A 140 33.34 -0.57 -15.42
N SER A 141 33.77 -1.84 -15.32
CA SER A 141 32.82 -2.93 -14.97
C SER A 141 32.25 -2.79 -13.56
N VAL A 142 33.03 -2.30 -12.61
CA VAL A 142 32.56 -2.05 -11.23
C VAL A 142 31.49 -0.96 -11.22
N LYS A 143 31.69 0.15 -11.94
CA LYS A 143 30.69 1.23 -12.05
C LYS A 143 29.41 0.75 -12.73
N GLU A 144 29.52 -0.04 -13.80
CA GLU A 144 28.36 -0.61 -14.49
C GLU A 144 27.53 -1.52 -13.57
N VAL A 145 28.17 -2.34 -12.74
CA VAL A 145 27.49 -3.20 -11.76
C VAL A 145 26.79 -2.38 -10.68
N GLU A 146 27.44 -1.33 -10.17
CA GLU A 146 26.79 -0.42 -9.20
C GLU A 146 25.57 0.30 -9.79
N ASP A 147 25.67 0.78 -11.00
CA ASP A 147 24.56 1.48 -11.66
C ASP A 147 23.41 0.52 -11.98
N LEU A 148 23.71 -0.70 -12.41
CA LEU A 148 22.71 -1.75 -12.60
C LEU A 148 22.02 -2.12 -11.28
N ARG A 149 22.77 -2.23 -10.19
CA ARG A 149 22.24 -2.47 -8.84
C ARG A 149 21.32 -1.34 -8.37
N LYS A 150 21.73 -0.09 -8.56
CA LYS A 150 20.90 1.09 -8.24
C LYS A 150 19.60 1.08 -9.05
N PHE A 151 19.70 0.80 -10.35
CA PHE A 151 18.53 0.69 -11.23
C PHE A 151 17.60 -0.44 -10.78
N THR A 152 18.14 -1.61 -10.48
CA THR A 152 17.36 -2.77 -10.01
C THR A 152 16.63 -2.45 -8.71
N ASN A 153 17.30 -1.83 -7.74
CA ASN A 153 16.70 -1.43 -6.48
C ASN A 153 15.62 -0.35 -6.63
N LEU A 154 15.68 0.46 -7.67
CA LEU A 154 14.63 1.43 -8.02
C LEU A 154 13.45 0.76 -8.73
N ALA A 155 13.72 -0.20 -9.62
CA ALA A 155 12.70 -0.86 -10.44
C ALA A 155 11.87 -1.89 -9.66
N ILE A 156 12.50 -2.65 -8.74
CA ILE A 156 11.84 -3.71 -7.97
C ILE A 156 10.60 -3.20 -7.21
N PRO A 157 10.67 -2.13 -6.40
CA PRO A 157 9.49 -1.61 -5.69
C PRO A 157 8.36 -1.22 -6.64
N PHE A 158 8.68 -0.70 -7.81
CA PHE A 158 7.67 -0.33 -8.81
C PHE A 158 6.90 -1.56 -9.32
N VAL A 159 7.60 -2.65 -9.61
CA VAL A 159 6.98 -3.92 -10.03
C VAL A 159 6.16 -4.53 -8.90
N VAL A 160 6.70 -4.56 -7.69
CA VAL A 160 6.03 -5.18 -6.53
C VAL A 160 4.78 -4.40 -6.11
N ASN A 161 4.79 -3.08 -6.23
CA ASN A 161 3.63 -2.24 -5.95
C ASN A 161 2.41 -2.60 -6.82
N ALA A 162 2.61 -3.16 -8.01
CA ALA A 162 1.51 -3.64 -8.84
C ALA A 162 0.74 -4.79 -8.17
N PHE A 163 1.38 -5.61 -7.36
CA PHE A 163 0.74 -6.70 -6.59
C PHE A 163 0.01 -6.18 -5.34
N GLY A 164 0.47 -5.07 -4.75
CA GLY A 164 -0.22 -4.40 -3.63
C GLY A 164 -1.44 -3.58 -4.07
N TYR A 165 -1.52 -3.21 -5.33
CA TYR A 165 -2.58 -2.34 -5.86
C TYR A 165 -4.01 -2.84 -5.60
N PRO A 166 -4.37 -4.13 -5.81
CA PRO A 166 -5.70 -4.65 -5.52
C PRO A 166 -6.14 -4.41 -4.08
N TYR A 167 -5.24 -4.60 -3.14
CA TYR A 167 -5.51 -4.37 -1.71
C TYR A 167 -5.80 -2.91 -1.40
N ASN A 168 -5.08 -1.98 -2.05
CA ASN A 168 -5.31 -0.55 -1.94
C ASN A 168 -6.67 -0.15 -2.52
N VAL A 169 -7.10 -0.75 -3.63
CA VAL A 169 -8.44 -0.54 -4.21
C VAL A 169 -9.51 -0.97 -3.24
N VAL A 170 -9.44 -2.21 -2.73
CA VAL A 170 -10.39 -2.73 -1.74
C VAL A 170 -10.44 -1.85 -0.49
N SER A 171 -9.27 -1.45 0.02
CA SER A 171 -9.15 -0.56 1.18
C SER A 171 -9.83 0.79 0.96
N THR A 172 -9.65 1.39 -0.22
CA THR A 172 -10.25 2.68 -0.58
C THR A 172 -11.76 2.58 -0.74
N VAL A 173 -12.25 1.54 -1.42
CA VAL A 173 -13.69 1.31 -1.58
C VAL A 173 -14.36 1.09 -0.23
N MET A 174 -13.76 0.29 0.66
CA MET A 174 -14.27 0.10 2.01
C MET A 174 -14.28 1.40 2.83
N ALA A 175 -13.30 2.28 2.64
CA ALA A 175 -13.24 3.55 3.34
C ALA A 175 -14.40 4.50 2.95
N VAL A 176 -14.89 4.39 1.71
CA VAL A 176 -16.02 5.19 1.21
C VAL A 176 -17.36 4.51 1.48
N ALA A 177 -17.41 3.18 1.53
CA ALA A 177 -18.62 2.43 1.81
C ALA A 177 -19.23 2.86 3.16
N GLY A 178 -20.55 3.06 3.19
CA GLY A 178 -21.25 3.52 4.39
C GLY A 178 -21.20 5.03 4.65
N SER A 179 -20.45 5.80 3.86
CA SER A 179 -20.29 7.26 4.05
C SER A 179 -21.59 8.07 3.78
N GLY A 180 -22.58 7.48 3.12
CA GLY A 180 -23.79 8.18 2.67
C GLY A 180 -23.55 9.18 1.54
N LEU A 181 -22.37 9.18 0.91
CA LEU A 181 -22.10 9.93 -0.30
C LEU A 181 -22.69 9.24 -1.52
N ALA A 182 -23.01 9.99 -2.58
CA ALA A 182 -23.52 9.41 -3.84
C ALA A 182 -22.58 8.32 -4.40
N VAL A 183 -21.27 8.52 -4.30
CA VAL A 183 -20.26 7.55 -4.75
C VAL A 183 -20.23 6.26 -3.90
N SER A 184 -20.78 6.26 -2.69
CA SER A 184 -20.86 5.07 -1.84
C SER A 184 -22.01 4.13 -2.23
N PHE A 185 -22.98 4.62 -2.97
CA PHE A 185 -24.07 3.85 -3.51
C PHE A 185 -23.66 3.19 -4.82
N LEU A 186 -22.68 2.30 -4.74
CA LEU A 186 -22.39 1.43 -5.88
C LEU A 186 -23.56 0.51 -6.11
N PRO A 187 -23.90 0.17 -7.36
CA PRO A 187 -24.99 -0.75 -7.64
C PRO A 187 -24.82 -2.03 -6.84
N TYR A 188 -25.78 -2.34 -6.01
CA TYR A 188 -25.81 -3.57 -5.19
C TYR A 188 -24.67 -3.68 -4.16
N ALA A 189 -24.00 -2.58 -3.78
CA ALA A 189 -23.00 -2.63 -2.73
C ALA A 189 -23.68 -2.59 -1.36
N PRO A 190 -23.79 -3.73 -0.66
CA PRO A 190 -24.07 -3.72 0.76
C PRO A 190 -22.86 -3.09 1.49
N THR A 191 -23.10 -2.56 2.68
CA THR A 191 -22.00 -2.27 3.61
C THR A 191 -21.18 -3.55 3.74
N PHE A 192 -19.92 -3.52 3.31
CA PHE A 192 -19.08 -4.70 3.34
C PHE A 192 -18.84 -5.13 4.79
N VAL A 193 -19.29 -6.32 5.15
CA VAL A 193 -19.10 -6.88 6.50
C VAL A 193 -17.60 -7.13 6.76
N ASN A 194 -16.90 -7.56 5.73
CA ASN A 194 -15.46 -7.82 5.80
C ASN A 194 -14.79 -7.51 4.46
N TRP A 195 -13.44 -7.45 4.46
CA TRP A 195 -12.68 -7.13 3.28
C TRP A 195 -12.72 -8.22 2.18
N HIS A 196 -12.99 -9.48 2.54
CA HIS A 196 -13.19 -10.55 1.56
C HIS A 196 -14.45 -10.31 0.72
N SER A 197 -15.55 -9.91 1.36
CA SER A 197 -16.77 -9.55 0.63
C SER A 197 -16.56 -8.40 -0.35
N ALA A 198 -15.75 -7.40 0.05
CA ALA A 198 -15.37 -6.31 -0.84
C ALA A 198 -14.47 -6.78 -2.00
N TRP A 199 -13.55 -7.70 -1.72
CA TRP A 199 -12.69 -8.29 -2.73
C TRP A 199 -13.49 -9.07 -3.78
N ASP A 200 -14.38 -9.96 -3.33
CA ASP A 200 -15.21 -10.79 -4.20
C ASP A 200 -16.15 -9.92 -5.05
N TYR A 201 -16.73 -8.87 -4.45
CA TYR A 201 -17.55 -7.91 -5.16
C TYR A 201 -16.79 -7.17 -6.26
N LEU A 202 -15.54 -6.76 -6.00
CA LEU A 202 -14.74 -5.97 -6.94
C LEU A 202 -14.04 -6.82 -8.01
N THR A 203 -13.89 -8.12 -7.79
CA THR A 203 -13.17 -9.03 -8.71
C THR A 203 -13.72 -8.99 -10.15
N PRO A 204 -15.05 -8.99 -10.40
CA PRO A 204 -15.60 -8.89 -11.75
C PRO A 204 -15.30 -7.56 -12.46
N PHE A 205 -15.12 -6.48 -11.69
CA PHE A 205 -14.85 -5.13 -12.22
C PHE A 205 -13.37 -4.84 -12.45
N GLY A 206 -12.50 -5.76 -12.03
CA GLY A 206 -11.07 -5.71 -12.21
C GLY A 206 -10.34 -5.03 -11.06
N LEU A 207 -9.69 -5.84 -10.23
CA LEU A 207 -8.77 -5.39 -9.18
C LEU A 207 -7.37 -5.11 -9.71
N LYS A 208 -7.10 -5.37 -10.97
CA LYS A 208 -5.81 -5.10 -11.60
C LYS A 208 -5.66 -3.60 -11.85
N ARG A 209 -4.44 -3.12 -11.74
CA ARG A 209 -4.11 -1.74 -12.12
C ARG A 209 -4.61 -1.49 -13.55
N GLY A 210 -5.60 -0.63 -13.67
CA GLY A 210 -6.20 -0.31 -14.95
C GLY A 210 -5.17 0.29 -15.91
N ALA A 211 -5.14 -0.19 -17.13
CA ALA A 211 -4.31 0.37 -18.19
C ALA A 211 -4.78 1.76 -18.68
N ARG A 212 -5.87 2.27 -18.10
CA ARG A 212 -6.43 3.57 -18.53
C ARG A 212 -5.66 4.71 -17.87
N LEU A 213 -4.81 5.33 -18.64
CA LEU A 213 -4.09 6.55 -18.27
C LEU A 213 -4.98 7.81 -18.30
N PHE A 214 -6.20 7.68 -18.83
CA PHE A 214 -7.11 8.81 -18.99
C PHE A 214 -8.05 8.88 -17.79
N LEU A 215 -7.95 9.94 -17.03
CA LEU A 215 -8.93 10.34 -16.03
C LEU A 215 -10.16 10.87 -16.78
N ARG A 216 -11.35 10.39 -16.42
CA ARG A 216 -12.58 11.04 -16.83
C ARG A 216 -12.89 12.14 -15.83
N GLU A 217 -12.93 13.35 -16.32
CA GLU A 217 -13.37 14.48 -15.52
C GLU A 217 -14.90 14.45 -15.44
N GLN A 218 -15.41 14.49 -14.21
CA GLN A 218 -16.83 14.58 -13.94
C GLN A 218 -17.18 16.05 -13.69
N CYS A 219 -17.97 16.65 -14.57
CA CYS A 219 -18.48 18.00 -14.42
C CYS A 219 -19.94 17.94 -14.01
N GLY A 220 -20.27 18.47 -12.83
CA GLY A 220 -21.64 18.57 -12.32
C GLY A 220 -21.97 17.58 -11.21
N ALA A 221 -23.19 17.68 -10.67
CA ALA A 221 -23.67 16.84 -9.60
C ALA A 221 -23.93 15.41 -10.06
N VAL A 222 -23.62 14.46 -9.19
CA VAL A 222 -23.97 13.05 -9.38
C VAL A 222 -25.26 12.76 -8.59
N SER A 223 -26.22 12.08 -9.21
CA SER A 223 -27.46 11.63 -8.58
C SER A 223 -27.60 10.10 -8.65
N VAL A 224 -28.30 9.54 -7.69
CA VAL A 224 -28.67 8.12 -7.70
C VAL A 224 -30.01 7.98 -8.40
N GLY A 225 -30.06 7.18 -9.46
CA GLY A 225 -31.30 6.86 -10.16
C GLY A 225 -32.20 5.89 -9.40
N VAL A 226 -33.41 5.69 -9.89
CA VAL A 226 -34.38 4.73 -9.33
C VAL A 226 -33.86 3.29 -9.38
N ASP A 227 -32.98 3.00 -10.33
CA ASP A 227 -32.29 1.74 -10.54
C ASP A 227 -31.04 1.59 -9.65
N GLN A 228 -30.83 2.50 -8.71
CA GLN A 228 -29.65 2.58 -7.83
C GLN A 228 -28.30 2.75 -8.57
N GLN A 229 -28.36 3.18 -9.83
CA GLN A 229 -27.15 3.52 -10.59
C GLN A 229 -26.80 5.00 -10.39
N LEU A 230 -25.52 5.32 -10.54
CA LEU A 230 -25.03 6.69 -10.50
C LEU A 230 -25.19 7.37 -11.87
N TYR A 231 -25.80 8.53 -11.88
CA TYR A 231 -25.98 9.35 -13.07
C TYR A 231 -25.32 10.70 -12.90
N ALA A 232 -24.65 11.12 -13.95
CA ALA A 232 -24.08 12.47 -14.06
C ALA A 232 -24.68 13.13 -15.30
N ASN A 233 -25.34 14.27 -15.15
CA ASN A 233 -25.98 15.00 -16.26
C ASN A 233 -26.85 14.09 -17.15
N ASN A 234 -27.69 13.23 -16.56
CA ASN A 234 -28.55 12.24 -17.23
C ASN A 234 -27.80 11.15 -18.02
N THR A 235 -26.49 11.06 -17.86
CA THR A 235 -25.69 10.00 -18.48
C THR A 235 -25.29 8.98 -17.42
N HIS A 236 -25.46 7.68 -17.70
CA HIS A 236 -25.06 6.63 -16.77
C HIS A 236 -23.55 6.69 -16.49
N PHE A 237 -23.18 6.84 -15.20
CA PHE A 237 -21.82 7.12 -14.77
C PHE A 237 -20.85 5.94 -14.99
N THR A 238 -21.38 4.72 -15.01
CA THR A 238 -20.58 3.48 -15.01
C THR A 238 -20.40 2.82 -16.37
N LYS A 239 -20.82 3.43 -17.45
CA LYS A 239 -20.39 2.97 -18.77
C LYS A 239 -18.92 3.33 -18.98
N LEU A 240 -18.09 2.48 -18.45
CA LEU A 240 -16.66 2.45 -18.67
C LEU A 240 -16.34 1.62 -19.90
#